data_a05e06202d7ed44cc85db58d63cd32bb
#
_entry.id   a05e06202d7ed44cc85db58d63cd32bb
#
_cell.length_a   1.000
_cell.length_b   1.000
_cell.length_c   1.000
_cell.angle_alpha   90.00
_cell.angle_beta   90.00
_cell.angle_gamma   90.00
#
_symmetry.space_group_name_H-M   'P 1'
#
loop_
_entity.id
_entity.type
_entity.pdbx_description
1 polymer ?
#
loop_
_entity_poly.entity_id
_entity_poly.type
_entity_poly.pdbx_seq_one_letter_code
_entity_poly.pdbx_strand_id
1 'polypeptide(L)'
;MKMIRLNQLKLPVDHTREQLIHKTAQYLRIPAADILELQIVRQSLDARKKPALFYSYSVNVTVKKEEKVYKDACRRLGKANVLLTEKTEYLFPAEGSTHQKHPTVIIGMGPAGLFCGYYLAQHGYAPVILERGADVDARQADVEAFWQTGRLKPDSNVQFGEGGAGTFSDGKLNTLVKDKYGRNTEVLKTFVKHGADPAILYQAKPHIGTDVLSKVVKSMREEILRMGGEVRFHSQMTEILTENGQVTGVKVNDTEVLPCEQVVLAPGHSARDTFSMLYRKQFPMSAKPFAVGFRVEHPQSLINMSQYGAESVKGLGAAAYKVTAKTSTGRGVYSFCMCPGGYVVNASSEPGRLAVNGMSYSGRDGKNANSAIIVAVTPADYGSDHPLAGIEFQRGLEQRAYELCDGKLPVQRYGDFREKVTGEHPAETDGVQRSGPEALEPQCKGAYEWADLTGILPAECNRAFVEGMDSFDRQIHGFASPGTILTGVESRTSSPVRIERDEELQSAIRGCYPCGEGAGYAGGITSAAMDGIRVAEQIASQFAPLQR
;
A
#
# COMPACT_ATOMS: atom_id res chain seq x y z
N MET A 1 28.85 -6.34 16.36
CA MET A 1 28.72 -6.13 17.81
C MET A 1 27.53 -6.96 18.27
N LYS A 2 27.72 -7.85 19.24
CA LYS A 2 26.62 -8.66 19.78
C LYS A 2 25.71 -7.78 20.63
N MET A 3 24.44 -8.09 20.68
CA MET A 3 23.42 -7.39 21.47
C MET A 3 22.47 -8.42 22.07
N ILE A 4 21.88 -8.10 23.21
CA ILE A 4 20.83 -8.92 23.81
C ILE A 4 19.48 -8.43 23.29
N ARG A 5 18.74 -9.30 22.59
CA ARG A 5 17.35 -9.05 22.25
C ARG A 5 16.45 -9.54 23.36
N LEU A 6 15.56 -8.65 23.83
CA LEU A 6 14.49 -8.98 24.75
C LEU A 6 13.16 -8.84 24.04
N ASN A 7 12.29 -9.83 24.21
CA ASN A 7 10.95 -9.85 23.66
C ASN A 7 9.88 -9.72 24.75
N GLN A 8 8.68 -9.28 24.38
CA GLN A 8 7.48 -9.24 25.22
C GLN A 8 7.59 -8.35 26.47
N LEU A 9 8.35 -7.27 26.38
CA LEU A 9 8.37 -6.24 27.44
C LEU A 9 7.06 -5.44 27.36
N LYS A 10 6.21 -5.53 28.38
CA LYS A 10 4.91 -4.86 28.41
C LYS A 10 4.94 -3.64 29.31
N LEU A 11 4.45 -2.52 28.78
CA LEU A 11 4.22 -1.26 29.52
C LEU A 11 2.84 -0.67 29.15
N PRO A 12 2.20 0.11 30.05
CA PRO A 12 1.01 0.88 29.71
C PRO A 12 1.25 1.79 28.50
N VAL A 13 0.21 2.16 27.76
CA VAL A 13 0.35 2.95 26.53
C VAL A 13 0.88 4.38 26.75
N ASP A 14 0.72 4.91 27.96
CA ASP A 14 1.15 6.25 28.38
C ASP A 14 2.54 6.30 29.03
N HIS A 15 3.31 5.20 28.98
CA HIS A 15 4.65 5.14 29.59
C HIS A 15 5.66 6.04 28.89
N THR A 16 6.73 6.40 29.62
CA THR A 16 7.86 7.17 29.10
C THR A 16 9.01 6.26 28.64
N ARG A 17 9.99 6.86 27.90
CA ARG A 17 11.20 6.12 27.48
C ARG A 17 12.01 5.64 28.68
N GLU A 18 12.11 6.44 29.74
CA GLU A 18 12.80 6.08 30.99
C GLU A 18 12.17 4.85 31.63
N GLN A 19 10.84 4.75 31.63
CA GLN A 19 10.14 3.58 32.13
C GLN A 19 10.43 2.31 31.31
N LEU A 20 10.61 2.45 29.98
CA LEU A 20 11.06 1.32 29.13
C LEU A 20 12.48 0.88 29.49
N ILE A 21 13.42 1.82 29.71
CA ILE A 21 14.79 1.54 30.14
C ILE A 21 14.78 0.85 31.51
N HIS A 22 14.06 1.38 32.49
CA HIS A 22 13.91 0.76 33.82
C HIS A 22 13.31 -0.64 33.77
N LYS A 23 12.27 -0.83 32.96
CA LYS A 23 11.65 -2.15 32.75
C LYS A 23 12.64 -3.14 32.15
N THR A 24 13.42 -2.70 31.19
CA THR A 24 14.49 -3.50 30.57
C THR A 24 15.55 -3.90 31.59
N ALA A 25 16.03 -2.96 32.39
CA ALA A 25 16.98 -3.19 33.46
C ALA A 25 16.47 -4.21 34.50
N GLN A 26 15.19 -4.08 34.91
CA GLN A 26 14.54 -5.04 35.79
C GLN A 26 14.49 -6.46 35.18
N TYR A 27 14.15 -6.57 33.90
CA TYR A 27 14.14 -7.87 33.20
C TYR A 27 15.52 -8.51 33.13
N LEU A 28 16.56 -7.70 32.96
CA LEU A 28 17.96 -8.18 32.95
C LEU A 28 18.55 -8.31 34.34
N ARG A 29 17.92 -7.78 35.38
CA ARG A 29 18.43 -7.70 36.77
C ARG A 29 19.78 -6.99 36.86
N ILE A 30 19.90 -5.87 36.20
CA ILE A 30 21.05 -4.98 36.20
C ILE A 30 20.64 -3.54 36.58
N PRO A 31 21.57 -2.70 37.05
CA PRO A 31 21.33 -1.26 37.17
C PRO A 31 20.98 -0.67 35.79
N ALA A 32 20.07 0.32 35.74
CA ALA A 32 19.74 1.02 34.50
C ALA A 32 20.97 1.69 33.84
N ALA A 33 21.92 2.16 34.65
CA ALA A 33 23.20 2.75 34.20
C ALA A 33 24.13 1.73 33.50
N ASP A 34 23.87 0.44 33.58
CA ASP A 34 24.62 -0.58 32.87
C ASP A 34 24.06 -0.87 31.46
N ILE A 35 22.91 -0.30 31.10
CA ILE A 35 22.40 -0.27 29.73
C ILE A 35 23.14 0.85 28.99
N LEU A 36 24.01 0.48 28.06
CA LEU A 36 24.80 1.41 27.26
C LEU A 36 24.00 1.95 26.07
N GLU A 37 23.19 1.08 25.45
CA GLU A 37 22.32 1.43 24.34
C GLU A 37 21.04 0.60 24.41
N LEU A 38 19.90 1.20 24.06
CA LEU A 38 18.62 0.55 23.89
C LEU A 38 17.99 0.98 22.57
N GLN A 39 17.81 0.01 21.67
CA GLN A 39 17.14 0.16 20.39
C GLN A 39 15.81 -0.59 20.43
N ILE A 40 14.72 0.12 20.12
CA ILE A 40 13.41 -0.51 19.93
C ILE A 40 13.44 -1.21 18.56
N VAL A 41 13.13 -2.51 18.54
CA VAL A 41 13.05 -3.32 17.33
C VAL A 41 11.61 -3.48 16.87
N ARG A 42 10.69 -3.57 17.83
CA ARG A 42 9.26 -3.68 17.55
C ARG A 42 8.44 -3.13 18.71
N GLN A 43 7.40 -2.39 18.37
CA GLN A 43 6.35 -1.93 19.26
C GLN A 43 5.00 -2.40 18.72
N SER A 44 4.23 -3.13 19.48
CA SER A 44 2.90 -3.58 19.10
C SER A 44 1.90 -3.34 20.23
N LEU A 45 0.67 -2.92 19.88
CA LEU A 45 -0.39 -2.75 20.85
C LEU A 45 -0.96 -4.12 21.27
N ASP A 46 -1.06 -4.35 22.57
CA ASP A 46 -1.75 -5.49 23.17
C ASP A 46 -3.07 -5.02 23.81
N ALA A 47 -4.17 -5.19 23.07
CA ALA A 47 -5.52 -4.80 23.45
C ALA A 47 -6.40 -6.02 23.82
N ARG A 48 -5.81 -7.16 24.19
CA ARG A 48 -6.57 -8.39 24.52
C ARG A 48 -7.36 -8.29 25.83
N LYS A 49 -6.98 -7.37 26.71
CA LYS A 49 -7.63 -7.18 28.03
C LYS A 49 -8.24 -5.77 28.15
N LYS A 50 -9.04 -5.38 27.16
CA LYS A 50 -9.73 -4.08 27.16
C LYS A 50 -10.49 -3.84 28.47
N PRO A 51 -10.51 -2.62 29.00
CA PRO A 51 -9.87 -1.41 28.51
C PRO A 51 -8.39 -1.25 28.90
N ALA A 52 -7.77 -2.23 29.57
CA ALA A 52 -6.36 -2.18 29.93
C ALA A 52 -5.49 -2.45 28.68
N LEU A 53 -4.87 -1.40 28.18
CA LEU A 53 -4.07 -1.41 26.95
C LEU A 53 -2.58 -1.32 27.28
N PHE A 54 -1.76 -2.11 26.59
CA PHE A 54 -0.32 -2.15 26.76
C PHE A 54 0.40 -2.12 25.44
N TYR A 55 1.58 -1.47 25.41
CA TYR A 55 2.55 -1.75 24.38
C TYR A 55 3.39 -2.96 24.74
N SER A 56 3.59 -3.86 23.79
CA SER A 56 4.53 -4.97 23.85
C SER A 56 5.73 -4.66 22.97
N TYR A 57 6.92 -4.66 23.58
CA TYR A 57 8.18 -4.32 22.94
C TYR A 57 9.06 -5.53 22.67
N SER A 58 9.79 -5.48 21.55
CA SER A 58 11.06 -6.17 21.38
C SER A 58 12.16 -5.10 21.32
N VAL A 59 13.21 -5.26 22.12
CA VAL A 59 14.34 -4.32 22.17
C VAL A 59 15.66 -5.04 22.00
N ASN A 60 16.63 -4.40 21.35
CA ASN A 60 18.02 -4.78 21.39
C ASN A 60 18.73 -3.89 22.42
N VAL A 61 19.56 -4.49 23.25
CA VAL A 61 20.33 -3.74 24.23
C VAL A 61 21.80 -4.17 24.22
N THR A 62 22.67 -3.15 24.32
CA THR A 62 24.08 -3.31 24.62
C THR A 62 24.26 -3.02 26.12
N VAL A 63 24.90 -3.92 26.85
CA VAL A 63 25.06 -3.80 28.30
C VAL A 63 26.50 -4.09 28.73
N LYS A 64 26.90 -3.59 29.91
CA LYS A 64 28.14 -3.99 30.53
C LYS A 64 28.09 -5.49 30.90
N LYS A 65 29.22 -6.22 30.72
CA LYS A 65 29.33 -7.66 31.02
C LYS A 65 28.29 -8.53 30.28
N GLU A 66 28.06 -8.24 28.98
CA GLU A 66 27.01 -8.80 28.13
C GLU A 66 26.83 -10.31 28.25
N GLU A 67 27.95 -11.09 28.16
CA GLU A 67 27.87 -12.55 28.17
C GLU A 67 27.30 -13.11 29.48
N LYS A 68 27.69 -12.53 30.64
CA LYS A 68 27.16 -12.91 31.94
C LYS A 68 25.66 -12.56 32.04
N VAL A 69 25.31 -11.34 31.67
CA VAL A 69 23.92 -10.85 31.70
C VAL A 69 23.03 -11.70 30.79
N TYR A 70 23.50 -12.03 29.59
CA TYR A 70 22.78 -12.89 28.66
C TYR A 70 22.55 -14.29 29.25
N LYS A 71 23.59 -14.96 29.78
CA LYS A 71 23.46 -16.30 30.34
C LYS A 71 22.46 -16.34 31.50
N ASP A 72 22.53 -15.36 32.39
CA ASP A 72 21.62 -15.26 33.54
C ASP A 72 20.18 -14.94 33.11
N ALA A 73 19.97 -14.01 32.20
CA ALA A 73 18.66 -13.66 31.67
C ALA A 73 18.03 -14.82 30.88
N CYS A 74 18.82 -15.51 30.04
CA CYS A 74 18.38 -16.65 29.25
C CYS A 74 17.93 -17.83 30.11
N ARG A 75 18.68 -18.14 31.20
CA ARG A 75 18.31 -19.18 32.16
C ARG A 75 16.95 -18.88 32.83
N ARG A 76 16.67 -17.63 33.13
CA ARG A 76 15.50 -17.19 33.89
C ARG A 76 14.27 -16.94 33.04
N LEU A 77 14.44 -16.32 31.89
CA LEU A 77 13.34 -15.87 31.00
C LEU A 77 13.10 -16.82 29.81
N GLY A 78 14.05 -17.73 29.56
CA GLY A 78 13.99 -18.68 28.45
C GLY A 78 14.46 -18.08 27.11
N LYS A 79 14.94 -18.97 26.22
CA LYS A 79 15.48 -18.62 24.90
C LYS A 79 14.45 -17.95 23.96
N ALA A 80 13.15 -18.14 24.18
CA ALA A 80 12.12 -17.47 23.40
C ALA A 80 12.06 -15.95 23.67
N ASN A 81 12.41 -15.53 24.88
CA ASN A 81 12.32 -14.14 25.32
C ASN A 81 13.67 -13.41 25.32
N VAL A 82 14.80 -14.15 25.34
CA VAL A 82 16.15 -13.59 25.39
C VAL A 82 17.03 -14.26 24.34
N LEU A 83 17.52 -13.48 23.38
CA LEU A 83 18.34 -13.96 22.27
C LEU A 83 19.61 -13.12 22.19
N LEU A 84 20.74 -13.74 21.76
CA LEU A 84 21.85 -12.97 21.22
C LEU A 84 21.58 -12.68 19.75
N THR A 85 21.77 -11.43 19.35
CA THR A 85 21.62 -10.99 17.97
C THR A 85 22.80 -10.11 17.57
N GLU A 86 23.03 -10.03 16.27
CA GLU A 86 24.00 -9.12 15.69
C GLU A 86 23.27 -8.13 14.80
N LYS A 87 23.85 -6.94 14.64
CA LYS A 87 23.32 -5.94 13.72
C LYS A 87 23.55 -6.45 12.30
N THR A 88 22.48 -6.78 11.60
CA THR A 88 22.52 -7.05 10.16
C THR A 88 22.31 -5.75 9.40
N GLU A 89 23.20 -5.46 8.48
CA GLU A 89 23.06 -4.33 7.56
C GLU A 89 22.69 -4.84 6.18
N TYR A 90 21.86 -4.08 5.49
CA TYR A 90 21.58 -4.31 4.09
C TYR A 90 22.84 -4.01 3.27
N LEU A 91 23.17 -4.88 2.34
CA LEU A 91 24.31 -4.72 1.44
C LEU A 91 23.81 -4.75 0.00
N PHE A 92 24.07 -3.67 -0.73
CA PHE A 92 23.87 -3.66 -2.16
C PHE A 92 24.94 -4.54 -2.84
N PRO A 93 24.62 -5.27 -3.92
CA PRO A 93 25.59 -6.19 -4.53
C PRO A 93 26.80 -5.44 -5.14
N ALA A 94 27.87 -6.18 -5.37
CA ALA A 94 29.00 -5.68 -6.13
C ALA A 94 28.58 -5.41 -7.59
N GLU A 95 29.25 -4.44 -8.20
CA GLU A 95 29.03 -4.03 -9.58
C GLU A 95 29.43 -5.11 -10.57
N GLY A 96 28.60 -5.32 -11.60
CA GLY A 96 28.90 -6.17 -12.73
C GLY A 96 29.94 -5.55 -13.67
N SER A 97 30.36 -6.30 -14.66
CA SER A 97 31.42 -5.90 -15.61
C SER A 97 30.91 -5.54 -17.00
N THR A 98 29.63 -5.79 -17.30
CA THR A 98 29.06 -5.50 -18.62
C THR A 98 28.84 -4.00 -18.79
N HIS A 99 29.44 -3.39 -19.81
CA HIS A 99 29.26 -1.98 -20.08
C HIS A 99 27.91 -1.71 -20.77
N GLN A 100 27.22 -0.66 -20.33
CA GLN A 100 26.02 -0.12 -20.96
C GLN A 100 26.42 1.10 -21.84
N LYS A 101 25.74 1.27 -22.97
CA LYS A 101 25.92 2.45 -23.83
C LYS A 101 24.98 3.59 -23.42
N HIS A 102 23.82 3.24 -22.90
CA HIS A 102 22.76 4.17 -22.55
C HIS A 102 22.30 3.93 -21.11
N PRO A 103 21.71 4.93 -20.45
CA PRO A 103 21.17 4.78 -19.09
C PRO A 103 20.01 3.78 -19.05
N THR A 104 19.85 3.12 -17.90
CA THR A 104 18.64 2.35 -17.61
C THR A 104 17.43 3.27 -17.57
N VAL A 105 16.38 2.94 -18.35
CA VAL A 105 15.13 3.68 -18.38
C VAL A 105 14.10 3.01 -17.46
N ILE A 106 13.48 3.79 -16.58
CA ILE A 106 12.48 3.31 -15.62
C ILE A 106 11.13 3.93 -15.97
N ILE A 107 10.11 3.09 -16.16
CA ILE A 107 8.77 3.50 -16.54
C ILE A 107 7.88 3.55 -15.31
N GLY A 108 7.46 4.77 -14.94
CA GLY A 108 6.63 5.07 -13.78
C GLY A 108 7.44 5.41 -12.53
N MET A 109 6.95 6.41 -11.79
CA MET A 109 7.57 6.92 -10.57
C MET A 109 6.74 6.59 -9.31
N GLY A 110 6.02 5.46 -9.33
CA GLY A 110 5.46 4.85 -8.14
C GLY A 110 6.53 4.24 -7.24
N PRO A 111 6.19 3.61 -6.10
CA PRO A 111 7.19 3.10 -5.15
C PRO A 111 8.23 2.17 -5.76
N ALA A 112 7.86 1.33 -6.73
CA ALA A 112 8.80 0.44 -7.40
C ALA A 112 9.84 1.19 -8.24
N GLY A 113 9.38 2.08 -9.14
CA GLY A 113 10.28 2.85 -9.99
C GLY A 113 11.12 3.86 -9.20
N LEU A 114 10.52 4.53 -8.22
CA LEU A 114 11.21 5.48 -7.35
C LEU A 114 12.37 4.81 -6.58
N PHE A 115 12.14 3.65 -5.96
CA PHE A 115 13.20 2.94 -5.24
C PHE A 115 14.22 2.29 -6.16
N CYS A 116 13.81 1.78 -7.31
CA CYS A 116 14.75 1.29 -8.33
C CYS A 116 15.69 2.42 -8.78
N GLY A 117 15.12 3.57 -9.15
CA GLY A 117 15.89 4.73 -9.58
C GLY A 117 16.78 5.31 -8.48
N TYR A 118 16.28 5.37 -7.26
CA TYR A 118 17.05 5.86 -6.11
C TYR A 118 18.31 5.01 -5.87
N TYR A 119 18.18 3.68 -5.85
CA TYR A 119 19.30 2.77 -5.61
C TYR A 119 20.27 2.72 -6.78
N LEU A 120 19.78 2.74 -8.02
CA LEU A 120 20.65 2.86 -9.19
C LEU A 120 21.41 4.19 -9.19
N ALA A 121 20.76 5.31 -8.91
CA ALA A 121 21.43 6.61 -8.82
C ALA A 121 22.48 6.65 -7.71
N GLN A 122 22.16 6.10 -6.53
CA GLN A 122 23.06 6.03 -5.37
C GLN A 122 24.36 5.27 -5.70
N HIS A 123 24.28 4.33 -6.62
CA HIS A 123 25.42 3.49 -7.06
C HIS A 123 25.99 3.92 -8.44
N GLY A 124 25.69 5.13 -8.91
CA GLY A 124 26.35 5.74 -10.06
C GLY A 124 25.80 5.36 -11.44
N TYR A 125 24.65 4.67 -11.51
CA TYR A 125 24.05 4.21 -12.79
C TYR A 125 23.31 5.29 -13.57
N ALA A 126 23.10 6.47 -12.99
CA ALA A 126 22.44 7.63 -13.62
C ALA A 126 21.15 7.26 -14.39
N PRO A 127 20.13 6.66 -13.75
CA PRO A 127 18.92 6.21 -14.44
C PRO A 127 18.09 7.37 -14.97
N VAL A 128 17.27 7.11 -16.00
CA VAL A 128 16.23 8.03 -16.50
C VAL A 128 14.86 7.48 -16.08
N ILE A 129 14.12 8.23 -15.28
CA ILE A 129 12.75 7.88 -14.85
C ILE A 129 11.76 8.66 -15.70
N LEU A 130 10.85 7.95 -16.36
CA LEU A 130 9.74 8.51 -17.13
C LEU A 130 8.44 8.36 -16.34
N GLU A 131 7.84 9.48 -15.95
CA GLU A 131 6.52 9.53 -15.30
C GLU A 131 5.52 10.24 -16.22
N ARG A 132 4.37 9.58 -16.49
CA ARG A 132 3.34 10.16 -17.36
C ARG A 132 2.66 11.38 -16.77
N GLY A 133 2.50 11.41 -15.44
CA GLY A 133 1.83 12.49 -14.72
C GLY A 133 2.77 13.61 -14.32
N ALA A 134 2.23 14.50 -13.52
CA ALA A 134 2.94 15.66 -12.98
C ALA A 134 3.80 15.30 -11.77
N ASP A 135 4.70 16.22 -11.40
CA ASP A 135 5.35 16.23 -10.10
C ASP A 135 4.33 16.34 -8.95
N VAL A 136 4.74 16.02 -7.74
CA VAL A 136 3.81 15.87 -6.61
C VAL A 136 3.05 17.15 -6.27
N ASP A 137 3.64 18.34 -6.47
CA ASP A 137 2.99 19.61 -6.15
C ASP A 137 1.91 19.94 -7.20
N ALA A 138 2.24 19.86 -8.48
CA ALA A 138 1.28 20.05 -9.58
C ALA A 138 0.21 18.96 -9.59
N ARG A 139 0.57 17.71 -9.32
CA ARG A 139 -0.36 16.59 -9.20
C ARG A 139 -1.37 16.80 -8.07
N GLN A 140 -0.95 17.32 -6.90
CA GLN A 140 -1.86 17.62 -5.81
C GLN A 140 -2.91 18.66 -6.25
N ALA A 141 -2.50 19.71 -6.95
CA ALA A 141 -3.41 20.69 -7.48
C ALA A 141 -4.40 20.08 -8.51
N ASP A 142 -3.92 19.19 -9.40
CA ASP A 142 -4.75 18.48 -10.37
C ASP A 142 -5.80 17.59 -9.69
N VAL A 143 -5.42 16.86 -8.65
CA VAL A 143 -6.32 15.99 -7.88
C VAL A 143 -7.36 16.82 -7.11
N GLU A 144 -6.94 17.90 -6.45
CA GLU A 144 -7.87 18.79 -5.74
C GLU A 144 -8.87 19.45 -6.68
N ALA A 145 -8.42 19.94 -7.85
CA ALA A 145 -9.28 20.48 -8.88
C ALA A 145 -10.27 19.43 -9.41
N PHE A 146 -9.84 18.19 -9.62
CA PHE A 146 -10.72 17.09 -10.00
C PHE A 146 -11.81 16.83 -8.95
N TRP A 147 -11.46 16.76 -7.67
CA TRP A 147 -12.43 16.54 -6.60
C TRP A 147 -13.45 17.68 -6.46
N GLN A 148 -13.04 18.91 -6.76
CA GLN A 148 -13.91 20.08 -6.70
C GLN A 148 -14.82 20.22 -7.93
N THR A 149 -14.31 19.89 -9.12
CA THR A 149 -14.98 20.22 -10.40
C THR A 149 -15.49 19.00 -11.18
N GLY A 150 -15.06 17.79 -10.83
CA GLY A 150 -15.33 16.58 -11.60
C GLY A 150 -14.52 16.46 -12.91
N ARG A 151 -13.63 17.41 -13.22
CA ARG A 151 -12.84 17.41 -14.47
C ARG A 151 -11.57 16.59 -14.29
N LEU A 152 -11.59 15.36 -14.82
CA LEU A 152 -10.46 14.44 -14.76
C LEU A 152 -9.36 14.85 -15.75
N LYS A 153 -8.11 14.86 -15.27
CA LYS A 153 -6.91 14.81 -16.12
C LYS A 153 -6.45 13.36 -16.24
N PRO A 154 -6.52 12.71 -17.43
CA PRO A 154 -6.19 11.30 -17.58
C PRO A 154 -4.75 10.94 -17.20
N ASP A 155 -3.81 11.85 -17.40
CA ASP A 155 -2.38 11.60 -17.19
C ASP A 155 -1.89 12.02 -15.79
N SER A 156 -2.63 12.90 -15.08
CA SER A 156 -2.24 13.39 -13.75
C SER A 156 -3.43 13.35 -12.79
N ASN A 157 -3.47 12.36 -11.91
CA ASN A 157 -4.62 12.07 -11.04
C ASN A 157 -4.20 11.22 -9.83
N VAL A 158 -5.17 10.61 -9.10
CA VAL A 158 -4.91 9.75 -7.94
C VAL A 158 -4.07 8.50 -8.31
N GLN A 159 -4.08 8.05 -9.56
CA GLN A 159 -3.36 6.86 -10.01
C GLN A 159 -1.99 7.19 -10.63
N PHE A 160 -1.89 8.28 -11.37
CA PHE A 160 -0.72 8.68 -12.14
C PHE A 160 -0.10 9.98 -11.63
N GLY A 161 1.22 10.04 -11.70
CA GLY A 161 2.08 11.13 -11.23
C GLY A 161 3.07 10.67 -10.17
N GLU A 162 3.95 11.56 -9.77
CA GLU A 162 5.04 11.31 -8.83
C GLU A 162 4.57 10.61 -7.54
N GLY A 163 5.22 9.51 -7.18
CA GLY A 163 4.88 8.66 -6.04
C GLY A 163 3.77 7.63 -6.30
N GLY A 164 3.12 7.65 -7.47
CA GLY A 164 2.08 6.70 -7.87
C GLY A 164 0.83 6.76 -6.98
N ALA A 165 -0.04 5.76 -7.08
CA ALA A 165 -1.29 5.68 -6.31
C ALA A 165 -1.08 5.66 -4.77
N GLY A 166 0.10 5.24 -4.31
CA GLY A 166 0.46 5.22 -2.89
C GLY A 166 0.44 6.59 -2.22
N THR A 167 0.71 7.68 -2.96
CA THR A 167 0.73 9.05 -2.44
C THR A 167 -0.63 9.51 -1.92
N PHE A 168 -1.73 9.08 -2.55
CA PHE A 168 -3.09 9.39 -2.14
C PHE A 168 -3.75 8.18 -1.46
N SER A 169 -3.10 7.63 -0.44
CA SER A 169 -3.57 6.48 0.34
C SER A 169 -3.38 6.72 1.85
N ASP A 170 -3.69 5.75 2.70
CA ASP A 170 -3.32 5.80 4.12
C ASP A 170 -1.79 5.69 4.33
N GLY A 171 -1.04 5.33 3.30
CA GLY A 171 0.41 5.19 3.40
C GLY A 171 0.86 4.06 4.33
N LYS A 172 0.12 2.95 4.36
CA LYS A 172 0.52 1.76 5.14
C LYS A 172 1.81 1.16 4.59
N LEU A 173 2.74 0.88 5.51
CA LEU A 173 4.04 0.31 5.19
C LEU A 173 4.16 -1.17 5.59
N ASN A 174 3.04 -1.80 5.99
CA ASN A 174 3.04 -3.22 6.31
C ASN A 174 3.17 -4.07 5.05
N THR A 175 4.02 -5.08 5.12
CA THR A 175 4.12 -6.12 4.09
C THR A 175 4.12 -7.51 4.72
N LEU A 176 3.56 -8.50 4.00
CA LEU A 176 3.65 -9.92 4.35
C LEU A 176 4.80 -10.61 3.61
N VAL A 177 5.52 -9.90 2.76
CA VAL A 177 6.68 -10.44 2.04
C VAL A 177 7.77 -10.78 3.04
N LYS A 178 8.21 -12.04 3.03
CA LYS A 178 9.35 -12.49 3.83
C LYS A 178 10.63 -11.94 3.21
N ASP A 179 11.38 -11.17 4.01
CA ASP A 179 12.61 -10.53 3.58
C ASP A 179 13.81 -11.13 4.31
N LYS A 180 14.70 -11.78 3.57
CA LYS A 180 15.94 -12.37 4.09
C LYS A 180 17.13 -11.42 3.97
N TYR A 181 17.00 -10.36 3.18
CA TYR A 181 18.10 -9.50 2.76
C TYR A 181 18.08 -8.12 3.43
N GLY A 182 17.03 -7.81 4.18
CA GLY A 182 16.90 -6.53 4.89
C GLY A 182 16.30 -5.38 4.05
N ARG A 183 15.78 -5.65 2.85
CA ARG A 183 15.19 -4.64 1.96
C ARG A 183 14.01 -3.91 2.60
N ASN A 184 13.17 -4.63 3.36
CA ASN A 184 12.07 -3.99 4.09
C ASN A 184 12.57 -2.91 5.05
N THR A 185 13.57 -3.25 5.88
CA THR A 185 14.18 -2.29 6.81
C THR A 185 14.83 -1.13 6.06
N GLU A 186 15.44 -1.41 4.91
CA GLU A 186 16.08 -0.40 4.10
C GLU A 186 15.09 0.57 3.46
N VAL A 187 13.93 0.09 2.98
CA VAL A 187 12.81 0.95 2.53
C VAL A 187 12.39 1.92 3.64
N LEU A 188 12.18 1.41 4.86
CA LEU A 188 11.77 2.24 5.99
C LEU A 188 12.86 3.27 6.37
N LYS A 189 14.14 2.87 6.37
CA LYS A 189 15.26 3.79 6.62
C LYS A 189 15.34 4.89 5.56
N THR A 190 15.14 4.53 4.29
CA THR A 190 15.12 5.51 3.20
C THR A 190 14.00 6.52 3.40
N PHE A 191 12.80 6.09 3.76
CA PHE A 191 11.72 7.02 4.09
C PHE A 191 12.07 7.94 5.27
N VAL A 192 12.67 7.39 6.34
CA VAL A 192 13.12 8.21 7.49
C VAL A 192 14.20 9.22 7.09
N LYS A 193 15.17 8.80 6.27
CA LYS A 193 16.20 9.70 5.72
C LYS A 193 15.60 10.91 4.98
N HIS A 194 14.45 10.70 4.35
CA HIS A 194 13.75 11.73 3.57
C HIS A 194 12.59 12.40 4.30
N GLY A 195 12.50 12.25 5.63
CA GLY A 195 11.63 13.05 6.50
C GLY A 195 10.41 12.32 7.09
N ALA A 196 10.31 11.00 6.94
CA ALA A 196 9.31 10.24 7.67
C ALA A 196 9.66 10.10 9.16
N ASP A 197 8.64 9.92 10.01
CA ASP A 197 8.83 9.71 11.44
C ASP A 197 9.69 8.44 11.70
N PRO A 198 10.79 8.52 12.47
CA PRO A 198 11.59 7.37 12.85
C PRO A 198 10.82 6.23 13.52
N ALA A 199 9.67 6.49 14.09
CA ALA A 199 8.81 5.48 14.71
C ALA A 199 8.37 4.38 13.72
N ILE A 200 8.31 4.67 12.41
CA ILE A 200 7.98 3.66 11.40
C ILE A 200 8.95 2.49 11.37
N LEU A 201 10.19 2.67 11.86
CA LEU A 201 11.22 1.62 11.92
C LEU A 201 10.87 0.49 12.89
N TYR A 202 10.03 0.77 13.90
CA TYR A 202 9.74 -0.20 14.95
C TYR A 202 8.24 -0.41 15.21
N GLN A 203 7.37 0.44 14.73
CA GLN A 203 5.92 0.24 14.85
C GLN A 203 5.48 -1.04 14.12
N ALA A 204 4.64 -1.85 14.75
CA ALA A 204 4.12 -3.08 14.14
C ALA A 204 3.15 -2.82 12.98
N LYS A 205 2.54 -1.63 12.95
CA LYS A 205 1.65 -1.15 11.89
C LYS A 205 2.07 0.27 11.47
N PRO A 206 3.25 0.42 10.83
CA PRO A 206 3.75 1.73 10.43
C PRO A 206 2.91 2.32 9.30
N HIS A 207 2.75 3.65 9.31
CA HIS A 207 2.10 4.38 8.23
C HIS A 207 2.74 5.77 8.06
N ILE A 208 2.59 6.29 6.85
CA ILE A 208 2.97 7.67 6.51
C ILE A 208 1.75 8.27 5.83
N GLY A 209 1.10 9.26 6.42
CA GLY A 209 -0.06 9.91 5.78
C GLY A 209 0.29 10.60 4.46
N THR A 210 -0.70 10.85 3.63
CA THR A 210 -0.56 11.51 2.31
C THR A 210 0.25 12.80 2.38
N ASP A 211 0.02 13.62 3.39
CA ASP A 211 0.67 14.91 3.64
C ASP A 211 2.17 14.83 3.93
N VAL A 212 2.63 13.72 4.52
CA VAL A 212 4.05 13.46 4.78
C VAL A 212 4.68 12.73 3.60
N LEU A 213 3.99 11.73 3.04
CA LEU A 213 4.51 10.92 1.93
C LEU A 213 4.84 11.77 0.69
N SER A 214 4.01 12.78 0.38
CA SER A 214 4.27 13.73 -0.71
C SER A 214 5.63 14.43 -0.56
N LYS A 215 5.96 14.89 0.65
CA LYS A 215 7.24 15.54 0.94
C LYS A 215 8.42 14.58 0.86
N VAL A 216 8.24 13.35 1.35
CA VAL A 216 9.26 12.29 1.30
C VAL A 216 9.59 11.93 -0.15
N VAL A 217 8.58 11.73 -1.00
CA VAL A 217 8.77 11.39 -2.41
C VAL A 217 9.49 12.51 -3.15
N LYS A 218 9.09 13.78 -2.93
CA LYS A 218 9.78 14.95 -3.49
C LYS A 218 11.27 15.00 -3.09
N SER A 219 11.57 14.81 -1.80
CA SER A 219 12.95 14.78 -1.30
C SER A 219 13.76 13.63 -1.92
N MET A 220 13.15 12.45 -2.13
CA MET A 220 13.82 11.34 -2.82
C MET A 220 14.12 11.66 -4.28
N ARG A 221 13.21 12.32 -5.01
CA ARG A 221 13.47 12.80 -6.38
C ARG A 221 14.64 13.79 -6.43
N GLU A 222 14.63 14.78 -5.56
CA GLU A 222 15.70 15.77 -5.50
C GLU A 222 17.07 15.12 -5.26
N GLU A 223 17.11 14.08 -4.44
CA GLU A 223 18.33 13.31 -4.19
C GLU A 223 18.73 12.45 -5.42
N ILE A 224 17.78 11.85 -6.17
CA ILE A 224 18.07 11.16 -7.45
C ILE A 224 18.73 12.12 -8.43
N LEU A 225 18.16 13.32 -8.59
CA LEU A 225 18.73 14.35 -9.47
C LEU A 225 20.13 14.76 -9.03
N ARG A 226 20.36 14.96 -7.72
CA ARG A 226 21.66 15.29 -7.16
C ARG A 226 22.71 14.20 -7.40
N MET A 227 22.29 12.93 -7.40
CA MET A 227 23.15 11.78 -7.69
C MET A 227 23.38 11.55 -9.19
N GLY A 228 22.82 12.41 -10.05
CA GLY A 228 23.02 12.38 -11.51
C GLY A 228 22.02 11.51 -12.28
N GLY A 229 20.93 11.08 -11.65
CA GLY A 229 19.78 10.54 -12.36
C GLY A 229 18.96 11.65 -13.03
N GLU A 230 18.05 11.28 -13.90
CA GLU A 230 17.11 12.16 -14.60
C GLU A 230 15.68 11.75 -14.30
N VAL A 231 14.77 12.72 -14.12
CA VAL A 231 13.33 12.48 -13.95
C VAL A 231 12.59 13.36 -14.95
N ARG A 232 11.75 12.74 -15.78
CA ARG A 232 10.92 13.41 -16.78
C ARG A 232 9.46 13.20 -16.45
N PHE A 233 8.77 14.27 -16.11
CA PHE A 233 7.30 14.30 -15.97
C PHE A 233 6.63 14.52 -17.33
N HIS A 234 5.32 14.24 -17.38
CA HIS A 234 4.53 14.30 -18.62
C HIS A 234 5.17 13.51 -19.77
N SER A 235 5.83 12.41 -19.41
CA SER A 235 6.62 11.56 -20.30
C SER A 235 6.10 10.12 -20.24
N GLN A 236 5.13 9.84 -21.10
CA GLN A 236 4.49 8.53 -21.20
C GLN A 236 5.28 7.63 -22.15
N MET A 237 5.71 6.46 -21.68
CA MET A 237 6.20 5.43 -22.60
C MET A 237 5.01 4.86 -23.40
N THR A 238 5.02 5.06 -24.71
CA THR A 238 3.97 4.58 -25.62
C THR A 238 4.34 3.29 -26.34
N GLU A 239 5.64 2.98 -26.45
CA GLU A 239 6.11 1.76 -27.09
C GLU A 239 7.48 1.33 -26.52
N ILE A 240 7.73 0.01 -26.45
CA ILE A 240 9.05 -0.58 -26.26
C ILE A 240 9.57 -1.01 -27.63
N LEU A 241 10.78 -0.53 -27.98
CA LEU A 241 11.46 -0.88 -29.20
C LEU A 241 12.37 -2.09 -28.95
N THR A 242 12.27 -3.08 -29.84
CA THR A 242 13.00 -4.33 -29.67
C THR A 242 13.61 -4.78 -31.01
N GLU A 243 14.79 -5.35 -30.96
CA GLU A 243 15.44 -5.99 -32.10
C GLU A 243 16.01 -7.33 -31.63
N ASN A 244 15.77 -8.40 -32.40
CA ASN A 244 16.25 -9.77 -32.10
C ASN A 244 15.93 -10.24 -30.65
N GLY A 245 14.75 -9.87 -30.13
CA GLY A 245 14.33 -10.26 -28.77
C GLY A 245 14.99 -9.48 -27.62
N GLN A 246 15.65 -8.36 -27.94
CA GLN A 246 16.30 -7.47 -26.99
C GLN A 246 15.73 -6.06 -27.05
N VAL A 247 15.70 -5.35 -25.92
CA VAL A 247 15.33 -3.93 -25.87
C VAL A 247 16.41 -3.09 -26.55
N THR A 248 15.98 -2.15 -27.39
CA THR A 248 16.87 -1.16 -28.04
C THR A 248 16.49 0.28 -27.71
N GLY A 249 15.31 0.48 -27.08
CA GLY A 249 14.85 1.80 -26.69
C GLY A 249 13.37 1.81 -26.28
N VAL A 250 12.90 3.00 -25.97
CA VAL A 250 11.48 3.27 -25.74
C VAL A 250 11.03 4.49 -26.55
N LYS A 251 9.76 4.48 -26.94
CA LYS A 251 9.10 5.63 -27.55
C LYS A 251 8.35 6.39 -26.48
N VAL A 252 8.55 7.70 -26.43
CA VAL A 252 7.95 8.60 -25.45
C VAL A 252 6.99 9.55 -26.15
N ASN A 253 5.76 9.66 -25.64
CA ASN A 253 4.71 10.54 -26.17
C ASN A 253 4.50 10.42 -27.69
N ASP A 254 4.66 9.24 -28.25
CA ASP A 254 4.57 8.93 -29.68
C ASP A 254 5.55 9.67 -30.62
N THR A 255 6.44 10.48 -30.08
CA THR A 255 7.30 11.37 -30.89
C THR A 255 8.80 11.16 -30.66
N GLU A 256 9.23 11.00 -29.44
CA GLU A 256 10.64 10.87 -29.05
C GLU A 256 11.04 9.39 -28.94
N VAL A 257 12.22 9.05 -29.45
CA VAL A 257 12.87 7.74 -29.24
C VAL A 257 14.02 7.93 -28.26
N LEU A 258 13.94 7.26 -27.12
CA LEU A 258 15.00 7.22 -26.13
C LEU A 258 15.71 5.86 -26.20
N PRO A 259 16.97 5.80 -26.66
CA PRO A 259 17.71 4.54 -26.75
C PRO A 259 18.10 4.03 -25.38
N CYS A 260 17.96 2.74 -25.15
CA CYS A 260 18.37 2.06 -23.91
C CYS A 260 18.46 0.55 -24.13
N GLU A 261 19.31 -0.12 -23.38
CA GLU A 261 19.40 -1.57 -23.34
C GLU A 261 18.60 -2.19 -22.19
N GLN A 262 18.27 -1.40 -21.16
CA GLN A 262 17.51 -1.84 -19.99
C GLN A 262 16.31 -0.94 -19.75
N VAL A 263 15.13 -1.57 -19.63
CA VAL A 263 13.86 -0.94 -19.27
C VAL A 263 13.26 -1.61 -18.04
N VAL A 264 13.00 -0.83 -17.00
CA VAL A 264 12.26 -1.28 -15.83
C VAL A 264 10.80 -0.89 -15.99
N LEU A 265 9.90 -1.88 -16.08
CA LEU A 265 8.46 -1.68 -16.23
C LEU A 265 7.80 -1.60 -14.87
N ALA A 266 7.61 -0.39 -14.35
CA ALA A 266 6.93 -0.11 -13.08
C ALA A 266 5.69 0.79 -13.26
N PRO A 267 4.80 0.54 -14.25
CA PRO A 267 3.75 1.48 -14.66
C PRO A 267 2.58 1.59 -13.67
N GLY A 268 2.54 0.76 -12.60
CA GLY A 268 1.38 0.60 -11.73
C GLY A 268 0.23 -0.18 -12.40
N HIS A 269 -0.78 -0.56 -11.58
CA HIS A 269 -1.88 -1.41 -12.08
C HIS A 269 -2.91 -0.68 -12.95
N SER A 270 -2.90 0.66 -12.95
CA SER A 270 -3.89 1.47 -13.70
C SER A 270 -3.44 1.84 -15.11
N ALA A 271 -2.21 1.53 -15.52
CA ALA A 271 -1.67 1.84 -16.85
C ALA A 271 -2.18 0.85 -17.92
N ARG A 272 -3.48 0.83 -18.16
CA ARG A 272 -4.19 -0.14 -19.00
C ARG A 272 -3.81 -0.06 -20.48
N ASP A 273 -3.48 1.11 -20.95
CA ASP A 273 -2.89 1.39 -22.25
C ASP A 273 -1.52 0.70 -22.42
N THR A 274 -0.68 0.79 -21.41
CA THR A 274 0.62 0.09 -21.38
C THR A 274 0.45 -1.43 -21.46
N PHE A 275 -0.48 -2.03 -20.67
CA PHE A 275 -0.76 -3.47 -20.76
C PHE A 275 -1.27 -3.86 -22.15
N SER A 276 -2.13 -3.04 -22.76
CA SER A 276 -2.62 -3.28 -24.12
C SER A 276 -1.49 -3.22 -25.16
N MET A 277 -0.56 -2.28 -25.01
CA MET A 277 0.63 -2.17 -25.86
C MET A 277 1.53 -3.40 -25.71
N LEU A 278 1.84 -3.81 -24.47
CA LEU A 278 2.67 -4.98 -24.18
C LEU A 278 2.04 -6.26 -24.75
N TYR A 279 0.72 -6.42 -24.64
CA TYR A 279 0.01 -7.55 -25.21
C TYR A 279 0.14 -7.59 -26.74
N ARG A 280 -0.06 -6.46 -27.43
CA ARG A 280 0.13 -6.37 -28.90
C ARG A 280 1.56 -6.68 -29.31
N LYS A 281 2.54 -6.36 -28.47
CA LYS A 281 3.96 -6.69 -28.67
C LYS A 281 4.33 -8.11 -28.23
N GLN A 282 3.33 -8.93 -27.88
CA GLN A 282 3.50 -10.35 -27.52
C GLN A 282 4.37 -10.58 -26.27
N PHE A 283 4.38 -9.63 -25.31
CA PHE A 283 4.98 -9.89 -24.01
C PHE A 283 4.21 -11.00 -23.31
N PRO A 284 4.89 -11.99 -22.73
CA PRO A 284 4.22 -13.03 -21.95
C PRO A 284 3.51 -12.43 -20.74
N MET A 285 2.19 -12.61 -20.72
CA MET A 285 1.33 -12.12 -19.66
C MET A 285 0.27 -13.16 -19.31
N SER A 286 -0.16 -13.17 -18.06
CA SER A 286 -1.24 -14.04 -17.57
C SER A 286 -2.30 -13.26 -16.79
N ALA A 287 -3.53 -13.76 -16.82
CA ALA A 287 -4.61 -13.27 -15.98
C ALA A 287 -4.33 -13.63 -14.52
N LYS A 288 -4.62 -12.71 -13.61
CA LYS A 288 -4.37 -12.85 -12.18
C LYS A 288 -5.67 -12.61 -11.38
N PRO A 289 -6.01 -13.45 -10.40
CA PRO A 289 -7.12 -13.19 -9.49
C PRO A 289 -6.92 -11.87 -8.74
N PHE A 290 -8.02 -11.17 -8.47
CA PHE A 290 -8.06 -9.93 -7.71
C PHE A 290 -9.34 -9.86 -6.86
N ALA A 291 -9.74 -8.70 -6.37
CA ALA A 291 -10.97 -8.55 -5.63
C ALA A 291 -11.64 -7.22 -5.93
N VAL A 292 -12.96 -7.17 -5.80
CA VAL A 292 -13.79 -5.98 -6.05
C VAL A 292 -14.82 -5.81 -4.96
N GLY A 293 -15.28 -4.58 -4.74
CA GLY A 293 -16.29 -4.33 -3.72
C GLY A 293 -16.63 -2.86 -3.56
N PHE A 294 -16.96 -2.49 -2.35
CA PHE A 294 -17.33 -1.13 -1.99
C PHE A 294 -16.46 -0.61 -0.84
N ARG A 295 -16.25 0.72 -0.78
CA ARG A 295 -15.78 1.37 0.42
C ARG A 295 -16.92 1.41 1.44
N VAL A 296 -16.58 1.03 2.66
CA VAL A 296 -17.53 0.97 3.79
C VAL A 296 -17.06 1.95 4.84
N GLU A 297 -17.95 2.87 5.23
CA GLU A 297 -17.67 3.89 6.24
C GLU A 297 -18.43 3.60 7.54
N HIS A 298 -17.72 3.75 8.66
CA HIS A 298 -18.25 3.67 10.02
C HIS A 298 -17.81 4.89 10.82
N PRO A 299 -18.53 5.28 11.90
CA PRO A 299 -17.98 6.21 12.86
C PRO A 299 -16.63 5.70 13.40
N GLN A 300 -15.61 6.54 13.45
CA GLN A 300 -14.30 6.14 14.01
C GLN A 300 -14.42 5.74 15.49
N SER A 301 -15.36 6.36 16.24
CA SER A 301 -15.66 6.01 17.62
C SER A 301 -16.12 4.56 17.81
N LEU A 302 -16.95 4.03 16.89
CA LEU A 302 -17.37 2.62 16.88
C LEU A 302 -16.14 1.70 16.76
N ILE A 303 -15.24 2.01 15.86
CA ILE A 303 -14.02 1.21 15.66
C ILE A 303 -13.10 1.33 16.90
N ASN A 304 -12.93 2.52 17.45
CA ASN A 304 -12.15 2.73 18.68
C ASN A 304 -12.74 1.93 19.85
N MET A 305 -14.05 2.02 20.06
CA MET A 305 -14.74 1.24 21.10
C MET A 305 -14.52 -0.26 20.91
N SER A 306 -14.66 -0.74 19.67
CA SER A 306 -14.43 -2.16 19.36
C SER A 306 -12.99 -2.59 19.64
N GLN A 307 -11.99 -1.78 19.26
CA GLN A 307 -10.58 -2.16 19.33
C GLN A 307 -9.93 -1.84 20.68
N TYR A 308 -10.31 -0.74 21.31
CA TYR A 308 -9.69 -0.23 22.54
C TYR A 308 -10.56 -0.40 23.79
N GLY A 309 -11.89 -0.55 23.62
CA GLY A 309 -12.86 -0.53 24.71
C GLY A 309 -13.20 0.88 25.19
N ALA A 310 -12.86 1.91 24.43
CA ALA A 310 -13.17 3.32 24.65
C ALA A 310 -13.19 4.07 23.31
N GLU A 311 -13.96 5.15 23.22
CA GLU A 311 -14.05 5.99 22.00
C GLU A 311 -12.76 6.74 21.69
N SER A 312 -11.99 7.07 22.72
CA SER A 312 -10.65 7.64 22.60
C SER A 312 -9.74 7.17 23.72
N VAL A 313 -8.44 7.06 23.44
CA VAL A 313 -7.43 6.67 24.43
C VAL A 313 -6.23 7.62 24.29
N LYS A 314 -5.88 8.28 25.40
CA LYS A 314 -4.71 9.18 25.42
C LYS A 314 -3.44 8.42 25.01
N GLY A 315 -2.72 8.95 24.03
CA GLY A 315 -1.48 8.36 23.52
C GLY A 315 -1.68 7.30 22.43
N LEU A 316 -2.92 7.00 22.03
CA LEU A 316 -3.25 6.17 20.87
C LEU A 316 -3.97 7.00 19.81
N GLY A 317 -3.61 6.80 18.55
CA GLY A 317 -4.36 7.35 17.42
C GLY A 317 -5.62 6.54 17.11
N ALA A 318 -6.29 6.90 16.02
CA ALA A 318 -7.47 6.22 15.52
C ALA A 318 -7.22 4.71 15.31
N ALA A 319 -8.15 3.89 15.81
CA ALA A 319 -8.04 2.44 15.73
C ALA A 319 -8.22 1.92 14.31
N ALA A 320 -7.46 0.90 13.98
CA ALA A 320 -7.56 0.17 12.72
C ALA A 320 -8.01 -1.27 12.94
N TYR A 321 -8.75 -1.82 11.98
CA TYR A 321 -9.17 -3.22 11.99
C TYR A 321 -8.69 -3.97 10.74
N LYS A 322 -8.76 -5.29 10.81
CA LYS A 322 -8.64 -6.20 9.69
C LYS A 322 -9.62 -7.34 9.92
N VAL A 323 -10.55 -7.54 8.99
CA VAL A 323 -11.55 -8.61 9.04
C VAL A 323 -11.48 -9.45 7.78
N THR A 324 -11.76 -10.74 7.93
CA THR A 324 -11.79 -11.71 6.83
C THR A 324 -12.91 -12.70 7.09
N ALA A 325 -13.60 -13.11 6.03
CA ALA A 325 -14.60 -14.14 6.06
C ALA A 325 -14.51 -15.06 4.84
N LYS A 326 -15.10 -16.23 4.95
CA LYS A 326 -15.33 -17.15 3.85
C LYS A 326 -16.83 -17.36 3.78
N THR A 327 -17.41 -17.15 2.59
CA THR A 327 -18.85 -17.31 2.36
C THR A 327 -19.28 -18.76 2.32
N SER A 328 -20.59 -18.99 2.33
CA SER A 328 -21.21 -20.32 2.14
C SER A 328 -20.75 -21.00 0.86
N THR A 329 -20.49 -20.23 -0.21
CA THR A 329 -19.94 -20.73 -1.49
C THR A 329 -18.42 -20.92 -1.49
N GLY A 330 -17.75 -20.60 -0.37
CA GLY A 330 -16.29 -20.70 -0.25
C GLY A 330 -15.52 -19.47 -0.76
N ARG A 331 -16.20 -18.42 -1.24
CA ARG A 331 -15.59 -17.18 -1.73
C ARG A 331 -15.01 -16.37 -0.57
N GLY A 332 -13.83 -15.80 -0.74
CA GLY A 332 -13.20 -14.95 0.24
C GLY A 332 -13.77 -13.53 0.23
N VAL A 333 -14.10 -13.00 1.42
CA VAL A 333 -14.47 -11.60 1.62
C VAL A 333 -13.58 -11.01 2.71
N TYR A 334 -13.01 -9.83 2.49
CA TYR A 334 -12.06 -9.25 3.45
C TYR A 334 -11.96 -7.73 3.36
N SER A 335 -11.54 -7.13 4.49
CA SER A 335 -11.20 -5.71 4.50
C SER A 335 -9.86 -5.46 3.83
N PHE A 336 -9.79 -4.42 3.01
CA PHE A 336 -8.58 -3.99 2.33
C PHE A 336 -8.38 -2.48 2.48
N CYS A 337 -7.13 -2.04 2.58
CA CYS A 337 -6.75 -0.63 2.69
C CYS A 337 -7.65 0.18 3.66
N MET A 338 -7.83 -0.35 4.90
CA MET A 338 -8.60 0.34 5.95
C MET A 338 -7.88 1.64 6.33
N CYS A 339 -8.60 2.75 6.31
CA CYS A 339 -8.13 4.12 6.55
C CYS A 339 -8.79 4.68 7.81
N PRO A 340 -8.13 4.61 8.98
CA PRO A 340 -8.65 5.22 10.21
C PRO A 340 -8.73 6.73 10.07
N GLY A 341 -9.84 7.34 10.53
CA GLY A 341 -10.03 8.79 10.44
C GLY A 341 -9.79 9.34 9.03
N GLY A 342 -10.17 8.57 8.00
CA GLY A 342 -9.82 8.86 6.62
C GLY A 342 -11.01 9.16 5.72
N TYR A 343 -10.72 9.43 4.47
CA TYR A 343 -11.69 9.87 3.45
C TYR A 343 -11.82 8.80 2.36
N VAL A 344 -13.03 8.62 1.83
CA VAL A 344 -13.23 7.96 0.54
C VAL A 344 -12.93 8.96 -0.56
N VAL A 345 -12.16 8.58 -1.57
CA VAL A 345 -11.73 9.49 -2.62
C VAL A 345 -12.14 9.00 -4.00
N ASN A 346 -12.54 9.93 -4.88
CA ASN A 346 -12.65 9.63 -6.30
C ASN A 346 -11.26 9.42 -6.88
N ALA A 347 -10.96 8.16 -7.23
CA ALA A 347 -9.67 7.70 -7.73
C ALA A 347 -9.70 7.31 -9.21
N SER A 348 -10.64 7.88 -9.96
CA SER A 348 -10.77 7.67 -11.40
C SER A 348 -9.52 8.09 -12.16
N SER A 349 -9.23 7.41 -13.28
CA SER A 349 -8.13 7.73 -14.17
C SER A 349 -8.45 7.56 -15.65
N GLU A 350 -9.66 7.07 -15.97
CA GLU A 350 -10.15 6.96 -17.35
C GLU A 350 -11.48 7.72 -17.47
N PRO A 351 -11.68 8.52 -18.53
CA PRO A 351 -12.96 9.20 -18.78
C PRO A 351 -14.14 8.23 -18.84
N GLY A 352 -15.28 8.61 -18.27
CA GLY A 352 -16.49 7.77 -18.24
C GLY A 352 -16.39 6.53 -17.35
N ARG A 353 -15.42 6.49 -16.43
CA ARG A 353 -15.20 5.37 -15.51
C ARG A 353 -14.93 5.90 -14.11
N LEU A 354 -15.56 5.30 -13.12
CA LEU A 354 -15.45 5.73 -11.74
C LEU A 354 -14.88 4.61 -10.87
N ALA A 355 -13.79 4.90 -10.21
CA ALA A 355 -13.19 4.05 -9.18
C ALA A 355 -13.00 4.85 -7.89
N VAL A 356 -13.15 4.18 -6.75
CA VAL A 356 -12.90 4.78 -5.44
C VAL A 356 -11.66 4.17 -4.80
N ASN A 357 -11.05 4.94 -3.90
CA ASN A 357 -10.02 4.46 -2.98
C ASN A 357 -10.22 5.14 -1.62
N GLY A 358 -9.39 4.85 -0.65
CA GLY A 358 -9.37 5.54 0.64
C GLY A 358 -8.01 6.15 0.91
N MET A 359 -8.02 7.28 1.59
CA MET A 359 -6.81 7.95 2.06
C MET A 359 -6.96 8.44 3.51
N SER A 360 -5.84 8.65 4.17
CA SER A 360 -5.78 9.35 5.46
C SER A 360 -4.60 10.32 5.45
N TYR A 361 -4.78 11.42 6.17
CA TYR A 361 -3.65 12.26 6.58
C TYR A 361 -2.89 11.60 7.75
N SER A 362 -1.71 12.10 8.05
CA SER A 362 -0.87 11.58 9.14
C SER A 362 -1.56 11.62 10.51
N GLY A 363 -2.40 12.62 10.75
CA GLY A 363 -3.19 12.76 11.99
C GLY A 363 -4.31 11.75 12.15
N ARG A 364 -4.87 11.20 11.07
CA ARG A 364 -6.02 10.26 11.10
C ARG A 364 -7.17 10.76 11.97
N ASP A 365 -7.51 12.05 11.84
CA ASP A 365 -8.42 12.81 12.70
C ASP A 365 -9.83 12.99 12.13
N GLY A 366 -10.13 12.37 11.00
CA GLY A 366 -11.46 12.37 10.41
C GLY A 366 -12.48 11.62 11.29
N LYS A 367 -13.76 11.99 11.15
CA LYS A 367 -14.88 11.44 11.93
C LYS A 367 -15.15 9.97 11.58
N ASN A 368 -14.93 9.60 10.31
CA ASN A 368 -15.20 8.25 9.81
C ASN A 368 -13.92 7.43 9.67
N ALA A 369 -14.05 6.15 9.96
CA ALA A 369 -13.14 5.11 9.51
C ALA A 369 -13.68 4.54 8.20
N ASN A 370 -12.86 4.29 7.19
CA ASN A 370 -13.30 3.57 6.00
C ASN A 370 -12.37 2.43 5.62
N SER A 371 -12.91 1.41 4.97
CA SER A 371 -12.11 0.39 4.28
C SER A 371 -12.85 -0.15 3.07
N ALA A 372 -12.13 -0.62 2.07
CA ALA A 372 -12.74 -1.49 1.08
C ALA A 372 -13.13 -2.82 1.74
N ILE A 373 -14.37 -3.24 1.55
CA ILE A 373 -14.80 -4.62 1.75
C ILE A 373 -14.92 -5.24 0.38
N ILE A 374 -14.10 -6.25 0.13
CA ILE A 374 -13.87 -6.77 -1.21
C ILE A 374 -14.07 -8.28 -1.26
N VAL A 375 -14.62 -8.70 -2.38
CA VAL A 375 -14.97 -10.08 -2.74
C VAL A 375 -13.96 -10.58 -3.76
N ALA A 376 -13.36 -11.73 -3.51
CA ALA A 376 -12.41 -12.32 -4.44
C ALA A 376 -13.08 -12.71 -5.76
N VAL A 377 -12.41 -12.36 -6.88
CA VAL A 377 -12.82 -12.71 -8.24
C VAL A 377 -11.65 -13.37 -9.00
N THR A 378 -11.99 -14.26 -9.91
CA THR A 378 -11.07 -15.07 -10.70
C THR A 378 -11.44 -15.01 -12.18
N PRO A 379 -10.62 -15.53 -13.10
CA PRO A 379 -10.97 -15.65 -14.51
C PRO A 379 -12.33 -16.30 -14.78
N ALA A 380 -12.77 -17.24 -13.93
CA ALA A 380 -14.09 -17.86 -14.05
C ALA A 380 -15.26 -16.88 -13.86
N ASP A 381 -15.06 -15.80 -13.07
CA ASP A 381 -16.09 -14.80 -12.80
C ASP A 381 -16.34 -13.85 -14.00
N TYR A 382 -15.36 -13.66 -14.86
CA TYR A 382 -15.48 -12.88 -16.10
C TYR A 382 -15.33 -13.70 -17.37
N GLY A 383 -15.34 -15.05 -17.24
CA GLY A 383 -15.54 -16.00 -18.34
C GLY A 383 -14.41 -16.06 -19.37
N SER A 384 -13.17 -15.63 -19.01
CA SER A 384 -12.05 -15.62 -19.95
C SER A 384 -10.71 -15.68 -19.25
N ASP A 385 -9.80 -16.52 -19.77
CA ASP A 385 -8.39 -16.59 -19.35
C ASP A 385 -7.49 -15.62 -20.13
N HIS A 386 -8.07 -14.77 -20.99
CA HIS A 386 -7.31 -13.76 -21.72
C HIS A 386 -6.60 -12.82 -20.73
N PRO A 387 -5.30 -12.54 -20.87
CA PRO A 387 -4.53 -11.75 -19.89
C PRO A 387 -5.14 -10.40 -19.52
N LEU A 388 -5.86 -9.77 -20.45
CA LEU A 388 -6.49 -8.46 -20.24
C LEU A 388 -7.96 -8.54 -19.81
N ALA A 389 -8.58 -9.74 -19.73
CA ALA A 389 -9.99 -9.86 -19.41
C ALA A 389 -10.37 -9.27 -18.05
N GLY A 390 -9.49 -9.38 -17.05
CA GLY A 390 -9.68 -8.75 -15.75
C GLY A 390 -9.72 -7.22 -15.81
N ILE A 391 -8.97 -6.60 -16.73
CA ILE A 391 -9.04 -5.15 -16.98
C ILE A 391 -10.42 -4.77 -17.54
N GLU A 392 -10.93 -5.52 -18.51
CA GLU A 392 -12.24 -5.24 -19.11
C GLU A 392 -13.37 -5.45 -18.08
N PHE A 393 -13.24 -6.46 -17.23
CA PHE A 393 -14.17 -6.66 -16.12
C PHE A 393 -14.18 -5.45 -15.16
N GLN A 394 -13.00 -4.96 -14.75
CA GLN A 394 -12.90 -3.73 -13.93
C GLN A 394 -13.53 -2.54 -14.63
N ARG A 395 -13.25 -2.34 -15.93
CA ARG A 395 -13.82 -1.26 -16.74
C ARG A 395 -15.35 -1.31 -16.78
N GLY A 396 -15.94 -2.49 -16.90
CA GLY A 396 -17.39 -2.66 -16.86
C GLY A 396 -18.00 -2.25 -15.52
N LEU A 397 -17.36 -2.57 -14.38
CA LEU A 397 -17.79 -2.12 -13.05
C LEU A 397 -17.70 -0.58 -12.92
N GLU A 398 -16.56 -0.04 -13.32
CA GLU A 398 -16.26 1.40 -13.25
C GLU A 398 -17.18 2.23 -14.14
N GLN A 399 -17.57 1.69 -15.31
CA GLN A 399 -18.51 2.33 -16.20
C GLN A 399 -19.90 2.38 -15.58
N ARG A 400 -20.42 1.26 -15.05
CA ARG A 400 -21.72 1.24 -14.35
C ARG A 400 -21.75 2.20 -13.16
N ALA A 401 -20.66 2.27 -12.39
CA ALA A 401 -20.55 3.21 -11.28
C ALA A 401 -20.55 4.68 -11.75
N TYR A 402 -19.91 4.98 -12.89
CA TYR A 402 -19.92 6.32 -13.49
C TYR A 402 -21.30 6.72 -13.99
N GLU A 403 -21.95 5.86 -14.77
CA GLU A 403 -23.25 6.09 -15.38
C GLU A 403 -24.36 6.26 -14.33
N LEU A 404 -24.23 5.62 -13.17
CA LEU A 404 -25.22 5.67 -12.11
C LEU A 404 -25.44 7.09 -11.54
N CYS A 405 -24.37 7.90 -11.45
CA CYS A 405 -24.40 9.24 -10.86
C CYS A 405 -23.64 10.29 -11.69
N ASP A 406 -23.51 10.07 -12.99
CA ASP A 406 -22.81 10.99 -13.92
C ASP A 406 -21.43 11.43 -13.41
N GLY A 407 -20.64 10.45 -12.94
CA GLY A 407 -19.27 10.65 -12.44
C GLY A 407 -19.14 11.15 -11.00
N LYS A 408 -20.24 11.45 -10.31
CA LYS A 408 -20.22 11.64 -8.85
C LYS A 408 -20.10 10.28 -8.15
N LEU A 409 -19.58 10.27 -6.94
CA LEU A 409 -19.45 9.05 -6.13
C LEU A 409 -20.84 8.51 -5.76
N PRO A 410 -21.25 7.32 -6.25
CA PRO A 410 -22.51 6.73 -5.85
C PRO A 410 -22.38 6.16 -4.41
N VAL A 411 -23.31 6.55 -3.54
CA VAL A 411 -23.37 6.13 -2.15
C VAL A 411 -24.71 5.50 -1.82
N GLN A 412 -24.73 4.53 -0.87
CA GLN A 412 -25.94 3.87 -0.41
C GLN A 412 -25.82 3.50 1.07
N ARG A 413 -26.96 3.50 1.80
CA ARG A 413 -27.02 2.90 3.13
C ARG A 413 -26.96 1.37 3.02
N TYR A 414 -26.19 0.73 3.89
CA TYR A 414 -26.06 -0.73 3.86
C TYR A 414 -27.40 -1.44 4.09
N GLY A 415 -28.27 -0.91 4.95
CA GLY A 415 -29.59 -1.48 5.17
C GLY A 415 -30.41 -1.61 3.89
N ASP A 416 -30.43 -0.55 3.06
CA ASP A 416 -31.17 -0.53 1.77
C ASP A 416 -30.51 -1.46 0.74
N PHE A 417 -29.17 -1.51 0.73
CA PHE A 417 -28.42 -2.44 -0.13
C PHE A 417 -28.72 -3.91 0.25
N ARG A 418 -28.65 -4.23 1.54
CA ARG A 418 -28.92 -5.58 2.06
C ARG A 418 -30.34 -6.04 1.73
N GLU A 419 -31.32 -5.20 1.97
CA GLU A 419 -32.73 -5.47 1.67
C GLU A 419 -32.91 -5.83 0.18
N LYS A 420 -32.33 -5.03 -0.73
CA LYS A 420 -32.43 -5.30 -2.17
C LYS A 420 -31.72 -6.58 -2.60
N VAL A 421 -30.61 -6.95 -1.96
CA VAL A 421 -29.84 -8.18 -2.29
C VAL A 421 -30.50 -9.43 -1.73
N THR A 422 -31.08 -9.36 -0.52
CA THR A 422 -31.61 -10.53 0.18
C THR A 422 -33.13 -10.67 0.11
N GLY A 423 -33.86 -9.57 -0.14
CA GLY A 423 -35.30 -9.50 0.00
C GLY A 423 -35.80 -9.45 1.45
N GLU A 424 -34.88 -9.40 2.41
CA GLU A 424 -35.20 -9.36 3.84
C GLU A 424 -35.18 -7.92 4.35
N HIS A 425 -36.31 -7.47 4.93
CA HIS A 425 -36.30 -6.21 5.64
C HIS A 425 -35.41 -6.31 6.88
N PRO A 426 -34.49 -5.35 7.10
CA PRO A 426 -33.69 -5.33 8.33
C PRO A 426 -34.66 -5.26 9.53
N ALA A 427 -34.46 -6.14 10.51
CA ALA A 427 -35.18 -6.03 11.77
C ALA A 427 -34.92 -4.63 12.36
N GLU A 428 -35.97 -4.01 12.91
CA GLU A 428 -35.84 -2.78 13.70
C GLU A 428 -35.07 -3.11 14.99
N THR A 429 -33.77 -3.34 14.87
CA THR A 429 -32.90 -3.58 16.03
C THR A 429 -32.01 -2.39 16.25
N ASP A 430 -32.18 -1.84 17.43
CA ASP A 430 -31.25 -0.96 18.15
C ASP A 430 -30.93 0.42 17.53
N GLY A 431 -31.89 1.36 17.60
CA GLY A 431 -31.63 2.79 17.82
C GLY A 431 -30.74 3.55 16.80
N VAL A 432 -30.20 2.91 15.77
CA VAL A 432 -29.38 3.56 14.75
C VAL A 432 -30.30 4.18 13.69
N GLN A 433 -30.54 5.48 13.82
CA GLN A 433 -31.39 6.23 12.89
C GLN A 433 -30.85 6.16 11.47
N ARG A 434 -31.68 5.71 10.53
CA ARG A 434 -31.41 5.71 9.08
C ARG A 434 -31.37 7.12 8.50
N SER A 435 -31.98 8.09 9.19
CA SER A 435 -32.06 9.50 8.82
C SER A 435 -32.25 10.36 10.06
N GLY A 436 -31.66 11.55 10.08
CA GLY A 436 -31.77 12.52 11.19
C GLY A 436 -30.43 13.21 11.46
N PRO A 437 -30.37 14.20 12.35
CA PRO A 437 -29.16 15.00 12.60
C PRO A 437 -27.97 14.22 13.18
N GLU A 438 -28.16 12.97 13.63
CA GLU A 438 -27.09 12.06 14.11
C GLU A 438 -26.76 10.96 13.11
N ALA A 439 -27.33 10.97 11.90
CA ALA A 439 -27.01 9.99 10.86
C ALA A 439 -25.57 10.13 10.39
N LEU A 440 -24.89 8.98 10.17
CA LEU A 440 -23.56 8.98 9.58
C LEU A 440 -23.61 9.63 8.18
N GLU A 441 -22.74 10.61 7.93
CA GLU A 441 -22.62 11.28 6.65
C GLU A 441 -21.36 10.80 5.90
N PRO A 442 -21.41 10.71 4.54
CA PRO A 442 -20.25 10.32 3.75
C PRO A 442 -19.07 11.27 3.95
N GLN A 443 -17.89 10.74 4.24
CA GLN A 443 -16.64 11.51 4.35
C GLN A 443 -15.82 11.35 3.07
N CYS A 444 -16.27 12.00 2.00
CA CYS A 444 -15.74 11.85 0.65
C CYS A 444 -14.89 13.03 0.18
N LYS A 445 -13.94 12.76 -0.71
CA LYS A 445 -13.28 13.74 -1.58
C LYS A 445 -13.81 13.56 -3.01
N GLY A 446 -14.55 14.54 -3.48
CA GLY A 446 -15.37 14.52 -4.68
C GLY A 446 -16.86 14.64 -4.34
N ALA A 447 -17.66 15.11 -5.31
CA ALA A 447 -19.11 15.15 -5.17
C ALA A 447 -19.66 13.71 -5.07
N TYR A 448 -20.70 13.51 -4.25
CA TYR A 448 -21.40 12.24 -4.13
C TYR A 448 -22.89 12.38 -4.36
N GLU A 449 -23.55 11.27 -4.64
CA GLU A 449 -24.99 11.19 -4.82
C GLU A 449 -25.52 9.85 -4.28
N TRP A 450 -26.71 9.89 -3.63
CA TRP A 450 -27.36 8.69 -3.12
C TRP A 450 -27.97 7.89 -4.28
N ALA A 451 -27.60 6.62 -4.42
CA ALA A 451 -28.01 5.77 -5.52
C ALA A 451 -28.02 4.29 -5.12
N ASP A 452 -28.63 3.44 -5.95
CA ASP A 452 -28.66 2.00 -5.77
C ASP A 452 -27.40 1.33 -6.33
N LEU A 453 -26.55 0.82 -5.46
CA LEU A 453 -25.29 0.18 -5.84
C LEU A 453 -25.42 -1.27 -6.32
N THR A 454 -26.59 -1.91 -6.18
CA THR A 454 -26.77 -3.34 -6.46
C THR A 454 -26.53 -3.70 -7.92
N GLY A 455 -26.67 -2.75 -8.86
CA GLY A 455 -26.39 -2.94 -10.28
C GLY A 455 -24.90 -2.86 -10.67
N ILE A 456 -24.00 -2.46 -9.75
CA ILE A 456 -22.57 -2.29 -10.08
C ILE A 456 -21.84 -3.62 -10.13
N LEU A 457 -21.92 -4.42 -9.07
CA LEU A 457 -21.28 -5.73 -9.00
C LEU A 457 -22.19 -6.86 -9.53
N PRO A 458 -21.62 -7.99 -9.98
CA PRO A 458 -22.40 -9.20 -10.24
C PRO A 458 -23.22 -9.65 -9.01
N ALA A 459 -24.39 -10.22 -9.23
CA ALA A 459 -25.31 -10.60 -8.15
C ALA A 459 -24.70 -11.57 -7.12
N GLU A 460 -23.85 -12.50 -7.56
CA GLU A 460 -23.13 -13.43 -6.69
C GLU A 460 -22.08 -12.70 -5.83
N CYS A 461 -21.47 -11.62 -6.34
CA CYS A 461 -20.56 -10.77 -5.57
C CYS A 461 -21.32 -9.96 -4.51
N ASN A 462 -22.51 -9.44 -4.86
CA ASN A 462 -23.37 -8.73 -3.90
C ASN A 462 -23.80 -9.66 -2.75
N ARG A 463 -24.22 -10.90 -3.05
CA ARG A 463 -24.57 -11.90 -2.02
C ARG A 463 -23.38 -12.23 -1.13
N ALA A 464 -22.21 -12.47 -1.73
CA ALA A 464 -20.98 -12.72 -0.99
C ALA A 464 -20.58 -11.54 -0.10
N PHE A 465 -20.77 -10.31 -0.59
CA PHE A 465 -20.51 -9.10 0.16
C PHE A 465 -21.41 -9.03 1.43
N VAL A 466 -22.71 -9.28 1.30
CA VAL A 466 -23.64 -9.28 2.43
C VAL A 466 -23.27 -10.36 3.45
N GLU A 467 -23.02 -11.61 3.01
CA GLU A 467 -22.56 -12.67 3.92
C GLU A 467 -21.27 -12.28 4.67
N GLY A 468 -20.35 -11.59 3.97
CA GLY A 468 -19.13 -11.04 4.56
C GLY A 468 -19.42 -10.00 5.64
N MET A 469 -20.30 -9.04 5.36
CA MET A 469 -20.70 -7.99 6.30
C MET A 469 -21.34 -8.59 7.56
N ASP A 470 -22.25 -9.55 7.42
CA ASP A 470 -22.86 -10.25 8.54
C ASP A 470 -21.83 -11.03 9.40
N SER A 471 -20.80 -11.59 8.75
CA SER A 471 -19.69 -12.24 9.45
C SER A 471 -18.82 -11.23 10.21
N PHE A 472 -18.63 -10.03 9.66
CA PHE A 472 -17.83 -8.97 10.28
C PHE A 472 -18.56 -8.32 11.46
N ASP A 473 -19.88 -8.25 11.42
CA ASP A 473 -20.68 -7.76 12.54
C ASP A 473 -20.48 -8.59 13.81
N ARG A 474 -20.32 -9.90 13.67
CA ARG A 474 -19.97 -10.79 14.78
C ARG A 474 -18.58 -10.52 15.38
N GLN A 475 -17.68 -9.90 14.62
CA GLN A 475 -16.31 -9.56 15.07
C GLN A 475 -16.24 -8.12 15.61
N ILE A 476 -16.98 -7.22 14.99
CA ILE A 476 -17.07 -5.79 15.34
C ILE A 476 -18.56 -5.45 15.38
N HIS A 477 -19.15 -5.47 16.55
CA HIS A 477 -20.59 -5.21 16.71
C HIS A 477 -20.97 -3.84 16.14
N GLY A 478 -22.02 -3.80 15.32
CA GLY A 478 -22.46 -2.61 14.59
C GLY A 478 -21.77 -2.40 13.23
N PHE A 479 -20.91 -3.34 12.80
CA PHE A 479 -20.25 -3.25 11.49
C PHE A 479 -21.25 -3.30 10.32
N ALA A 480 -22.27 -4.15 10.42
CA ALA A 480 -23.34 -4.29 9.42
C ALA A 480 -24.60 -3.48 9.81
N SER A 481 -24.46 -2.39 10.55
CA SER A 481 -25.58 -1.52 10.89
C SER A 481 -26.26 -0.96 9.64
N PRO A 482 -27.60 -0.83 9.63
CA PRO A 482 -28.33 -0.29 8.47
C PRO A 482 -27.85 1.09 8.02
N GLY A 483 -27.35 1.93 8.95
CA GLY A 483 -26.83 3.26 8.69
C GLY A 483 -25.40 3.30 8.14
N THR A 484 -24.67 2.18 8.09
CA THR A 484 -23.32 2.09 7.51
C THR A 484 -23.36 2.53 6.04
N ILE A 485 -22.36 3.30 5.59
CA ILE A 485 -22.32 3.86 4.23
C ILE A 485 -21.46 2.98 3.34
N LEU A 486 -21.99 2.70 2.16
CA LEU A 486 -21.28 2.08 1.04
C LEU A 486 -21.00 3.13 -0.03
N THR A 487 -19.80 3.11 -0.62
CA THR A 487 -19.40 3.96 -1.76
C THR A 487 -18.77 3.10 -2.85
N GLY A 488 -19.25 3.21 -4.06
CA GLY A 488 -18.83 2.37 -5.18
C GLY A 488 -17.98 3.10 -6.23
N VAL A 489 -17.12 2.38 -6.94
CA VAL A 489 -16.71 0.96 -6.83
C VAL A 489 -15.22 0.86 -6.52
N GLU A 490 -14.84 0.04 -5.57
CA GLU A 490 -13.44 -0.35 -5.36
C GLU A 490 -13.10 -1.52 -6.29
N SER A 491 -12.54 -1.21 -7.45
CA SER A 491 -12.23 -2.18 -8.51
C SER A 491 -10.74 -2.47 -8.63
N ARG A 492 -9.88 -1.59 -8.10
CA ARG A 492 -8.43 -1.56 -8.36
C ARG A 492 -7.61 -1.97 -7.14
N THR A 493 -7.98 -3.06 -6.49
CA THR A 493 -7.32 -3.55 -5.27
C THR A 493 -5.94 -4.15 -5.53
N SER A 494 -5.72 -4.70 -6.72
CA SER A 494 -4.43 -5.21 -7.22
C SER A 494 -4.46 -5.34 -8.74
N SER A 495 -3.28 -5.51 -9.35
CA SER A 495 -3.20 -5.76 -10.80
C SER A 495 -3.96 -7.05 -11.17
N PRO A 496 -4.86 -7.01 -12.17
CA PRO A 496 -5.50 -8.20 -12.72
C PRO A 496 -4.61 -8.95 -13.71
N VAL A 497 -3.41 -8.43 -13.97
CA VAL A 497 -2.44 -8.95 -14.95
C VAL A 497 -1.13 -9.24 -14.25
N ARG A 498 -0.45 -10.29 -14.70
CA ARG A 498 0.97 -10.53 -14.43
C ARG A 498 1.74 -10.45 -15.74
N ILE A 499 2.84 -9.67 -15.74
CA ILE A 499 3.83 -9.67 -16.81
C ILE A 499 4.89 -10.67 -16.37
N GLU A 500 5.07 -11.77 -17.12
CA GLU A 500 5.95 -12.86 -16.71
C GLU A 500 7.43 -12.43 -16.73
N ARG A 501 8.19 -12.90 -15.75
CA ARG A 501 9.64 -12.69 -15.64
C ARG A 501 10.33 -13.93 -15.08
N ASP A 502 11.57 -14.15 -15.53
CA ASP A 502 12.41 -15.26 -15.11
C ASP A 502 13.10 -15.02 -13.74
N GLU A 503 14.04 -15.89 -13.36
CA GLU A 503 14.82 -15.79 -12.13
C GLU A 503 15.74 -14.57 -12.11
N GLU A 504 16.17 -14.08 -13.28
CA GLU A 504 16.93 -12.85 -13.47
C GLU A 504 16.07 -11.60 -13.52
N LEU A 505 14.78 -11.73 -13.21
CA LEU A 505 13.75 -10.69 -13.22
C LEU A 505 13.49 -10.07 -14.60
N GLN A 506 13.92 -10.71 -15.67
CA GLN A 506 13.69 -10.27 -17.03
C GLN A 506 12.45 -10.93 -17.63
N SER A 507 11.76 -10.22 -18.50
CA SER A 507 10.73 -10.83 -19.34
C SER A 507 11.38 -11.70 -20.43
N ALA A 508 10.58 -12.32 -21.30
CA ALA A 508 11.11 -13.02 -22.47
C ALA A 508 11.86 -12.08 -23.45
N ILE A 509 11.61 -10.78 -23.36
CA ILE A 509 12.37 -9.74 -24.06
C ILE A 509 13.53 -9.31 -23.17
N ARG A 510 14.76 -9.61 -23.58
CA ARG A 510 15.95 -9.30 -22.79
C ARG A 510 16.15 -7.80 -22.62
N GLY A 511 16.61 -7.40 -21.42
CA GLY A 511 16.72 -5.99 -21.04
C GLY A 511 15.41 -5.40 -20.51
N CYS A 512 14.30 -6.16 -20.47
CA CYS A 512 13.03 -5.69 -19.92
C CYS A 512 12.76 -6.33 -18.57
N TYR A 513 12.60 -5.52 -17.51
CA TYR A 513 12.43 -5.92 -16.11
C TYR A 513 11.04 -5.54 -15.60
N PRO A 514 10.04 -6.45 -15.65
CA PRO A 514 8.74 -6.21 -15.02
C PRO A 514 8.87 -6.05 -13.52
N CYS A 515 8.34 -4.95 -12.96
CA CYS A 515 8.58 -4.56 -11.58
C CYS A 515 7.31 -4.05 -10.87
N GLY A 516 7.19 -4.37 -9.60
CA GLY A 516 6.21 -3.82 -8.70
C GLY A 516 4.80 -4.36 -8.87
N GLU A 517 3.82 -3.55 -8.46
CA GLU A 517 2.41 -3.95 -8.40
C GLU A 517 1.79 -4.09 -9.78
N GLY A 518 2.08 -3.18 -10.70
CA GLY A 518 1.56 -3.26 -12.08
C GLY A 518 1.98 -4.55 -12.78
N ALA A 519 3.21 -4.97 -12.60
CA ALA A 519 3.72 -6.23 -13.13
C ALA A 519 3.18 -7.49 -12.39
N GLY A 520 2.43 -7.33 -11.29
CA GLY A 520 1.79 -8.41 -10.54
C GLY A 520 2.65 -9.05 -9.44
N TYR A 521 3.75 -8.40 -9.01
CA TYR A 521 4.71 -8.95 -8.03
C TYR A 521 4.65 -8.29 -6.66
N ALA A 522 3.88 -7.22 -6.50
CA ALA A 522 3.69 -6.51 -5.25
C ALA A 522 2.21 -6.16 -5.01
N GLY A 523 1.85 -5.75 -3.81
CA GLY A 523 0.49 -5.36 -3.46
C GLY A 523 0.49 -4.25 -2.40
N GLY A 524 1.36 -3.24 -2.53
CA GLY A 524 1.43 -2.08 -1.63
C GLY A 524 2.79 -1.41 -1.65
N ILE A 525 2.90 -0.25 -0.99
CA ILE A 525 4.06 0.66 -1.04
C ILE A 525 5.37 -0.07 -0.75
N THR A 526 5.48 -0.70 0.40
CA THR A 526 6.74 -1.34 0.83
C THR A 526 7.12 -2.52 -0.04
N SER A 527 6.16 -3.39 -0.41
CA SER A 527 6.47 -4.54 -1.28
C SER A 527 6.87 -4.11 -2.69
N ALA A 528 6.28 -3.05 -3.22
CA ALA A 528 6.65 -2.48 -4.52
C ALA A 528 8.05 -1.84 -4.46
N ALA A 529 8.36 -1.09 -3.40
CA ALA A 529 9.67 -0.52 -3.15
C ALA A 529 10.76 -1.60 -3.03
N MET A 530 10.50 -2.68 -2.27
CA MET A 530 11.40 -3.83 -2.14
C MET A 530 11.67 -4.53 -3.48
N ASP A 531 10.64 -4.65 -4.33
CA ASP A 531 10.80 -5.23 -5.67
C ASP A 531 11.61 -4.29 -6.57
N GLY A 532 11.44 -2.97 -6.45
CA GLY A 532 12.27 -1.96 -7.12
C GLY A 532 13.74 -2.05 -6.72
N ILE A 533 14.04 -2.18 -5.41
CA ILE A 533 15.41 -2.41 -4.93
C ILE A 533 15.97 -3.72 -5.52
N ARG A 534 15.18 -4.80 -5.54
CA ARG A 534 15.60 -6.10 -6.07
C ARG A 534 15.93 -6.02 -7.56
N VAL A 535 15.18 -5.26 -8.34
CA VAL A 535 15.47 -5.04 -9.76
C VAL A 535 16.75 -4.20 -9.93
N ALA A 536 16.94 -3.15 -9.11
CA ALA A 536 18.17 -2.38 -9.11
C ALA A 536 19.41 -3.24 -8.78
N GLU A 537 19.32 -4.11 -7.78
CA GLU A 537 20.37 -5.09 -7.43
C GLU A 537 20.69 -6.02 -8.60
N GLN A 538 19.66 -6.50 -9.30
CA GLN A 538 19.83 -7.41 -10.44
C GLN A 538 20.55 -6.72 -11.60
N ILE A 539 20.15 -5.48 -11.93
CA ILE A 539 20.83 -4.67 -12.95
C ILE A 539 22.28 -4.41 -12.54
N ALA A 540 22.50 -3.94 -11.30
CA ALA A 540 23.84 -3.62 -10.80
C ALA A 540 24.78 -4.84 -10.77
N SER A 541 24.27 -6.02 -10.47
CA SER A 541 25.07 -7.26 -10.46
C SER A 541 25.54 -7.71 -11.84
N GLN A 542 24.91 -7.24 -12.92
CA GLN A 542 25.24 -7.59 -14.30
C GLN A 542 26.06 -6.49 -14.99
N PHE A 543 25.72 -5.24 -14.74
CA PHE A 543 26.24 -4.10 -15.46
C PHE A 543 27.15 -3.22 -14.62
N ALA A 544 28.13 -2.61 -15.25
CA ALA A 544 28.93 -1.54 -14.65
C ALA A 544 28.17 -0.19 -14.71
N PRO A 545 28.42 0.74 -13.77
CA PRO A 545 27.94 2.11 -13.88
C PRO A 545 28.39 2.76 -15.21
N LEU A 546 27.59 3.70 -15.70
CA LEU A 546 27.96 4.46 -16.90
C LEU A 546 29.27 5.22 -16.67
N GLN A 547 30.24 5.01 -17.53
CA GLN A 547 31.44 5.86 -17.54
C GLN A 547 31.02 7.25 -18.00
N ARG A 548 31.16 8.25 -17.13
CA ARG A 548 30.93 9.66 -17.44
C ARG A 548 32.09 10.28 -18.21
#